data_5849329719cb79feb30d21bb430a25da
#
_entry.id   5849329719cb79feb30d21bb430a25da
#
_cell.length_a   1.000
_cell.length_b   1.000
_cell.length_c   1.000
_cell.angle_alpha   90.00
_cell.angle_beta   90.00
_cell.angle_gamma   90.00
#
_symmetry.space_group_name_H-M   'P 1'
#
loop_
_entity.id
_entity.type
_entity.pdbx_description
1 polymer ?
#
loop_
_entity_poly.entity_id
_entity_poly.type
_entity_poly.pdbx_seq_one_letter_code
_entity_poly.pdbx_strand_id
1 'polypeptide(L)'
;MPDTSKVGSLSEAVAELVRDGDTVAIEGFTHLICFAAGHEIIRQRKRDLTLARMTPDVIYDQMIGAGVARKLIFSWLGNPGAGSLHAVRRRVEKADPEPLEIEEYSHFGMVSRYMAGASNLPFMPIRSYFESDIPKANPNIKRIVSPYDGAEVYAVPPLKPDVTIAHAQRADTSGNAQIWGLLGCQKEAAFAADRVIVVCEEIVDEQTIRDDPNRTAIPGLIVDAVVEEPFGCHPSFAQGYYDRDNRFYLNWEPISKDPAALDAWLKEWVYDLGSHADYVEKFGDAYWDALRAGERLSGRVNYGEYG
;
A
#
# COMPACT_ATOMS: atom_id res chain seq x y z
N MET A 1 -13.89 -8.45 -30.48
CA MET A 1 -14.48 -8.05 -29.18
C MET A 1 -14.18 -6.57 -29.04
N PRO A 2 -14.99 -5.75 -28.35
CA PRO A 2 -14.58 -4.40 -28.05
C PRO A 2 -13.24 -4.43 -27.32
N ASP A 3 -12.41 -3.45 -27.57
CA ASP A 3 -11.13 -3.27 -26.87
C ASP A 3 -11.43 -3.15 -25.38
N THR A 4 -11.03 -4.16 -24.61
CA THR A 4 -11.25 -4.23 -23.15
C THR A 4 -10.02 -3.73 -22.39
N SER A 5 -9.11 -3.03 -23.08
CA SER A 5 -7.92 -2.46 -22.45
C SER A 5 -8.30 -1.51 -21.33
N LYS A 6 -7.73 -1.74 -20.15
CA LYS A 6 -7.86 -0.90 -18.94
C LYS A 6 -6.60 -0.06 -18.70
N VAL A 7 -5.70 -0.07 -19.68
CA VAL A 7 -4.40 0.60 -19.57
C VAL A 7 -4.59 2.11 -19.69
N GLY A 8 -4.02 2.82 -18.73
CA GLY A 8 -3.99 4.27 -18.67
C GLY A 8 -2.76 4.78 -17.92
N SER A 9 -2.66 6.07 -17.73
CA SER A 9 -1.63 6.68 -16.91
C SER A 9 -2.01 6.64 -15.42
N LEU A 10 -1.00 6.70 -14.54
CA LEU A 10 -1.23 6.77 -13.10
C LEU A 10 -2.00 8.03 -12.70
N SER A 11 -1.71 9.15 -13.39
CA SER A 11 -2.39 10.42 -13.13
C SER A 11 -3.89 10.33 -13.46
N GLU A 12 -4.27 9.74 -14.59
CA GLU A 12 -5.68 9.54 -14.95
C GLU A 12 -6.37 8.59 -13.98
N ALA A 13 -5.74 7.44 -13.66
CA ALA A 13 -6.31 6.45 -12.75
C ALA A 13 -6.58 7.04 -11.35
N VAL A 14 -5.63 7.81 -10.80
CA VAL A 14 -5.81 8.49 -9.50
C VAL A 14 -6.85 9.62 -9.58
N ALA A 15 -6.87 10.38 -10.69
CA ALA A 15 -7.84 11.46 -10.87
C ALA A 15 -9.29 10.95 -10.90
N GLU A 16 -9.52 9.85 -11.59
CA GLU A 16 -10.86 9.29 -11.81
C GLU A 16 -11.35 8.41 -10.66
N LEU A 17 -10.44 7.59 -10.09
CA LEU A 17 -10.80 6.52 -9.18
C LEU A 17 -10.57 6.86 -7.71
N VAL A 18 -9.74 7.85 -7.36
CA VAL A 18 -9.52 8.30 -5.97
C VAL A 18 -10.21 9.63 -5.74
N ARG A 19 -11.14 9.68 -4.78
CA ARG A 19 -11.93 10.87 -4.43
C ARG A 19 -11.58 11.35 -3.04
N ASP A 20 -11.75 12.64 -2.80
CA ASP A 20 -11.63 13.19 -1.43
C ASP A 20 -12.63 12.47 -0.51
N GLY A 21 -12.17 12.12 0.69
CA GLY A 21 -12.95 11.39 1.68
C GLY A 21 -12.91 9.86 1.56
N ASP A 22 -12.39 9.30 0.47
CA ASP A 22 -12.31 7.85 0.26
C ASP A 22 -11.46 7.13 1.32
N THR A 23 -11.79 5.87 1.55
CA THR A 23 -10.90 4.91 2.19
C THR A 23 -10.00 4.29 1.14
N VAL A 24 -8.70 4.57 1.21
CA VAL A 24 -7.70 4.12 0.23
C VAL A 24 -6.77 3.12 0.89
N ALA A 25 -6.64 1.94 0.30
CA ALA A 25 -5.67 0.92 0.68
C ALA A 25 -4.53 0.86 -0.35
N ILE A 26 -3.29 1.03 0.11
CA ILE A 26 -2.07 0.77 -0.68
C ILE A 26 -1.34 -0.35 0.04
N GLU A 27 -1.65 -1.59 -0.33
CA GLU A 27 -1.09 -2.75 0.36
C GLU A 27 0.23 -3.22 -0.26
N GLY A 28 1.02 -3.86 0.56
CA GLY A 28 2.32 -4.45 0.28
C GLY A 28 2.99 -4.79 1.60
N PHE A 29 3.78 -5.83 1.70
CA PHE A 29 4.45 -6.22 2.95
C PHE A 29 5.96 -6.15 2.79
N THR A 30 6.57 -5.01 3.05
CA THR A 30 7.97 -4.64 2.73
C THR A 30 8.33 -4.75 1.24
N HIS A 31 7.47 -5.33 0.45
CA HIS A 31 7.57 -5.71 -0.95
C HIS A 31 6.33 -5.19 -1.69
N LEU A 32 6.50 -4.71 -2.92
CA LEU A 32 5.43 -4.21 -3.79
C LEU A 32 4.58 -3.12 -3.12
N ILE A 33 5.24 -2.18 -2.43
CA ILE A 33 4.57 -1.02 -1.84
C ILE A 33 4.55 0.08 -2.89
N CYS A 34 3.38 0.42 -3.40
CA CYS A 34 3.25 1.37 -4.51
C CYS A 34 3.50 2.83 -4.07
N PHE A 35 4.78 3.24 -4.00
CA PHE A 35 5.16 4.61 -3.69
C PHE A 35 4.74 5.58 -4.79
N ALA A 36 4.80 5.18 -6.06
CA ALA A 36 4.37 5.99 -7.17
C ALA A 36 2.92 6.48 -7.00
N ALA A 37 2.01 5.58 -6.61
CA ALA A 37 0.61 5.95 -6.37
C ALA A 37 0.43 6.87 -5.16
N GLY A 38 1.18 6.66 -4.08
CA GLY A 38 1.19 7.57 -2.94
C GLY A 38 1.66 8.98 -3.32
N HIS A 39 2.73 9.08 -4.12
CA HIS A 39 3.21 10.35 -4.65
C HIS A 39 2.18 11.01 -5.57
N GLU A 40 1.48 10.24 -6.41
CA GLU A 40 0.44 10.80 -7.29
C GLU A 40 -0.76 11.34 -6.50
N ILE A 41 -1.19 10.63 -5.44
CA ILE A 41 -2.23 11.12 -4.51
C ILE A 41 -1.80 12.45 -3.88
N ILE A 42 -0.54 12.58 -3.45
CA ILE A 42 0.02 13.82 -2.90
C ILE A 42 0.04 14.92 -3.97
N ARG A 43 0.53 14.62 -5.17
CA ARG A 43 0.67 15.57 -6.28
C ARG A 43 -0.68 16.16 -6.69
N GLN A 44 -1.72 15.34 -6.72
CA GLN A 44 -3.10 15.76 -7.00
C GLN A 44 -3.80 16.43 -5.81
N ARG A 45 -3.11 16.53 -4.65
CA ARG A 45 -3.65 17.17 -3.44
C ARG A 45 -4.99 16.59 -2.99
N LYS A 46 -5.15 15.27 -3.07
CA LYS A 46 -6.31 14.59 -2.51
C LYS A 46 -6.38 14.84 -1.00
N ARG A 47 -7.59 14.88 -0.43
CA ARG A 47 -7.83 15.28 0.96
C ARG A 47 -8.81 14.38 1.68
N ASP A 48 -8.80 14.50 3.00
CA ASP A 48 -9.75 13.85 3.90
C ASP A 48 -9.78 12.32 3.79
N LEU A 49 -8.70 11.71 3.27
CA LEU A 49 -8.64 10.28 3.06
C LEU A 49 -8.57 9.51 4.39
N THR A 50 -9.24 8.35 4.43
CA THR A 50 -8.93 7.29 5.38
C THR A 50 -7.91 6.38 4.73
N LEU A 51 -6.69 6.40 5.21
CA LEU A 51 -5.64 5.52 4.72
C LEU A 51 -5.70 4.18 5.45
N ALA A 52 -5.65 3.08 4.74
CA ALA A 52 -5.66 1.73 5.32
C ALA A 52 -4.48 0.91 4.81
N ARG A 53 -3.74 0.28 5.72
CA ARG A 53 -2.69 -0.69 5.41
C ARG A 53 -2.34 -1.51 6.64
N MET A 54 -1.98 -2.77 6.42
CA MET A 54 -1.54 -3.62 7.53
C MET A 54 -0.27 -3.07 8.18
N THR A 55 0.70 -2.65 7.40
CA THR A 55 2.00 -2.17 7.89
C THR A 55 2.43 -0.84 7.25
N PRO A 56 1.77 0.29 7.57
CA PRO A 56 2.17 1.61 7.07
C PRO A 56 3.63 1.93 7.34
N ASP A 57 4.30 2.45 6.31
CA ASP A 57 5.70 2.83 6.35
C ASP A 57 5.93 4.25 5.80
N VAL A 58 7.08 4.50 5.21
CA VAL A 58 7.53 5.82 4.76
C VAL A 58 6.55 6.50 3.81
N ILE A 59 5.91 5.79 2.88
CA ILE A 59 4.94 6.44 1.98
C ILE A 59 3.73 6.98 2.74
N TYR A 60 3.31 6.28 3.81
CA TYR A 60 2.23 6.77 4.67
C TYR A 60 2.65 7.99 5.49
N ASP A 61 3.91 8.04 5.94
CA ASP A 61 4.46 9.23 6.61
C ASP A 61 4.50 10.43 5.66
N GLN A 62 4.86 10.21 4.38
CA GLN A 62 4.83 11.24 3.33
C GLN A 62 3.40 11.74 3.06
N MET A 63 2.44 10.84 2.85
CA MET A 63 1.04 11.19 2.61
C MET A 63 0.42 11.94 3.79
N ILE A 64 0.67 11.46 5.01
CA ILE A 64 0.16 12.10 6.24
C ILE A 64 0.83 13.45 6.46
N GLY A 65 2.13 13.55 6.21
CA GLY A 65 2.87 14.81 6.26
C GLY A 65 2.41 15.84 5.21
N ALA A 66 2.02 15.37 4.03
CA ALA A 66 1.42 16.20 2.98
C ALA A 66 -0.05 16.62 3.27
N GLY A 67 -0.65 16.14 4.35
CA GLY A 67 -2.01 16.52 4.76
C GLY A 67 -3.14 15.83 4.01
N VAL A 68 -2.88 14.71 3.30
CA VAL A 68 -3.94 14.02 2.52
C VAL A 68 -4.90 13.20 3.39
N ALA A 69 -4.50 12.83 4.61
CA ALA A 69 -5.26 11.90 5.45
C ALA A 69 -5.87 12.55 6.69
N ARG A 70 -7.10 12.18 7.01
CA ARG A 70 -7.76 12.44 8.29
C ARG A 70 -7.71 11.25 9.25
N LYS A 71 -7.56 10.03 8.74
CA LYS A 71 -7.60 8.79 9.51
C LYS A 71 -6.60 7.76 8.98
N LEU A 72 -6.04 6.94 9.87
CA LEU A 72 -5.19 5.81 9.57
C LEU A 72 -5.72 4.53 10.23
N ILE A 73 -5.92 3.47 9.44
CA ILE A 73 -6.30 2.12 9.90
C ILE A 73 -5.10 1.18 9.67
N PHE A 74 -4.59 0.56 10.73
CA PHE A 74 -3.34 -0.19 10.66
C PHE A 74 -3.21 -1.27 11.73
N SER A 75 -2.12 -2.05 11.66
CA SER A 75 -1.73 -3.00 12.72
C SER A 75 -0.30 -2.83 13.23
N TRP A 76 0.58 -2.34 12.40
CA TRP A 76 1.94 -1.96 12.79
C TRP A 76 2.30 -0.67 12.04
N LEU A 77 3.06 0.19 12.69
CA LEU A 77 3.42 1.48 12.12
C LEU A 77 4.90 1.76 12.38
N GLY A 78 5.68 1.96 11.34
CA GLY A 78 7.09 2.27 11.51
C GLY A 78 7.87 2.35 10.21
N ASN A 79 9.08 2.91 10.30
CA ASN A 79 10.07 2.84 9.23
C ASN A 79 10.78 1.47 9.35
N PRO A 80 10.59 0.55 8.39
CA PRO A 80 11.07 -0.83 8.53
C PRO A 80 12.60 -0.90 8.54
N GLY A 81 13.15 -1.10 9.72
CA GLY A 81 14.58 -1.27 9.97
C GLY A 81 15.33 0.00 10.38
N ALA A 82 14.70 1.20 10.36
CA ALA A 82 15.43 2.42 10.64
C ALA A 82 14.54 3.60 11.03
N GLY A 83 14.47 3.89 12.32
CA GLY A 83 13.89 5.15 12.83
C GLY A 83 12.37 5.20 12.89
N SER A 84 11.86 6.42 13.11
CA SER A 84 10.43 6.69 13.35
C SER A 84 9.78 7.44 12.18
N LEU A 85 8.47 7.28 12.06
CA LEU A 85 7.60 8.06 11.17
C LEU A 85 7.15 9.33 11.90
N HIS A 86 7.92 10.40 11.79
CA HIS A 86 7.74 11.59 12.62
C HIS A 86 6.56 12.47 12.20
N ALA A 87 6.16 12.48 10.93
CA ALA A 87 4.98 13.21 10.49
C ALA A 87 3.71 12.58 11.09
N VAL A 88 3.61 11.25 11.06
CA VAL A 88 2.53 10.52 11.74
C VAL A 88 2.52 10.81 13.23
N ARG A 89 3.68 10.68 13.89
CA ARG A 89 3.79 10.92 15.33
C ARG A 89 3.40 12.33 15.73
N ARG A 90 3.80 13.34 14.96
CA ARG A 90 3.38 14.73 15.24
C ARG A 90 1.86 14.86 15.25
N ARG A 91 1.18 14.31 14.26
CA ARG A 91 -0.28 14.41 14.17
C ARG A 91 -1.00 13.58 15.24
N VAL A 92 -0.47 12.42 15.62
CA VAL A 92 -1.06 11.55 16.66
C VAL A 92 -0.77 12.07 18.06
N GLU A 93 0.50 12.43 18.37
CA GLU A 93 0.94 12.79 19.72
C GLU A 93 0.70 14.25 20.06
N LYS A 94 0.72 15.16 19.07
CA LYS A 94 0.69 16.60 19.27
C LYS A 94 -0.47 17.32 18.56
N ALA A 95 -1.24 16.60 17.74
CA ALA A 95 -2.27 17.18 16.86
C ALA A 95 -1.72 18.31 15.95
N ASP A 96 -0.50 18.18 15.46
CA ASP A 96 0.22 19.19 14.69
C ASP A 96 0.43 18.73 13.23
N PRO A 97 -0.07 19.48 12.22
CA PRO A 97 -0.88 20.71 12.33
C PRO A 97 -2.33 20.47 12.78
N GLU A 98 -2.82 19.26 12.71
CA GLU A 98 -4.15 18.81 13.10
C GLU A 98 -4.13 17.34 13.55
N PRO A 99 -5.10 16.88 14.34
CA PRO A 99 -5.10 15.48 14.82
C PRO A 99 -5.29 14.50 13.66
N LEU A 100 -4.64 13.34 13.78
CA LEU A 100 -4.90 12.18 12.95
C LEU A 100 -5.69 11.15 13.77
N GLU A 101 -6.85 10.77 13.28
CA GLU A 101 -7.58 9.65 13.85
C GLU A 101 -6.83 8.34 13.56
N ILE A 102 -6.66 7.49 14.58
CA ILE A 102 -6.03 6.19 14.42
C ILE A 102 -6.99 5.07 14.81
N GLU A 103 -6.92 3.96 14.08
CA GLU A 103 -7.69 2.75 14.34
C GLU A 103 -6.76 1.54 14.23
N GLU A 104 -6.30 1.05 15.39
CA GLU A 104 -5.29 -0.01 15.47
C GLU A 104 -5.91 -1.40 15.61
N TYR A 105 -5.31 -2.37 14.92
CA TYR A 105 -5.63 -3.80 15.01
C TYR A 105 -4.34 -4.62 15.15
N SER A 106 -4.46 -5.91 15.40
CA SER A 106 -3.34 -6.84 15.17
C SER A 106 -3.21 -7.15 13.67
N HIS A 107 -2.06 -7.70 13.25
CA HIS A 107 -1.89 -8.16 11.86
C HIS A 107 -3.02 -9.10 11.46
N PHE A 108 -3.31 -10.09 12.29
CA PHE A 108 -4.41 -11.02 12.01
C PHE A 108 -5.78 -10.32 12.00
N GLY A 109 -5.97 -9.31 12.84
CA GLY A 109 -7.18 -8.49 12.82
C GLY A 109 -7.36 -7.73 11.51
N MET A 110 -6.31 -7.13 10.96
CA MET A 110 -6.36 -6.44 9.67
C MET A 110 -6.64 -7.39 8.51
N VAL A 111 -5.92 -8.52 8.44
CA VAL A 111 -6.21 -9.56 7.42
C VAL A 111 -7.65 -10.04 7.52
N SER A 112 -8.13 -10.32 8.74
CA SER A 112 -9.51 -10.76 8.99
C SER A 112 -10.55 -9.73 8.53
N ARG A 113 -10.28 -8.45 8.69
CA ARG A 113 -11.14 -7.37 8.20
C ARG A 113 -11.23 -7.35 6.68
N TYR A 114 -10.09 -7.43 5.97
CA TYR A 114 -10.07 -7.53 4.51
C TYR A 114 -10.75 -8.81 4.02
N MET A 115 -10.50 -9.96 4.65
CA MET A 115 -11.17 -11.21 4.32
C MET A 115 -12.69 -11.12 4.50
N ALA A 116 -13.16 -10.48 5.57
CA ALA A 116 -14.58 -10.23 5.80
C ALA A 116 -15.17 -9.33 4.71
N GLY A 117 -14.44 -8.27 4.31
CA GLY A 117 -14.82 -7.39 3.21
C GLY A 117 -14.93 -8.13 1.88
N ALA A 118 -13.87 -8.84 1.50
CA ALA A 118 -13.77 -9.61 0.26
C ALA A 118 -14.83 -10.73 0.16
N SER A 119 -15.21 -11.34 1.29
CA SER A 119 -16.21 -12.41 1.35
C SER A 119 -17.63 -11.90 1.61
N ASN A 120 -17.81 -10.57 1.68
CA ASN A 120 -19.08 -9.93 2.04
C ASN A 120 -19.71 -10.45 3.35
N LEU A 121 -18.84 -10.72 4.35
CA LEU A 121 -19.25 -11.14 5.68
C LEU A 121 -19.56 -9.91 6.56
N PRO A 122 -20.55 -10.01 7.47
CA PRO A 122 -20.89 -8.90 8.37
C PRO A 122 -19.82 -8.63 9.43
N PHE A 123 -18.99 -9.61 9.74
CA PHE A 123 -17.82 -9.55 10.65
C PHE A 123 -16.98 -10.82 10.52
N MET A 124 -15.76 -10.80 11.04
CA MET A 124 -14.92 -11.99 11.21
C MET A 124 -14.76 -12.31 12.69
N PRO A 125 -15.17 -13.52 13.17
CA PRO A 125 -14.87 -13.97 14.53
C PRO A 125 -13.41 -14.42 14.61
N ILE A 126 -12.71 -14.00 15.69
CA ILE A 126 -11.29 -14.32 15.89
C ILE A 126 -11.02 -14.65 17.35
N ARG A 127 -10.04 -15.54 17.61
CA ARG A 127 -9.61 -15.93 18.95
C ARG A 127 -8.39 -15.15 19.46
N SER A 128 -7.90 -14.16 18.71
CA SER A 128 -6.88 -13.23 19.16
C SER A 128 -7.50 -12.10 20.01
N TYR A 129 -6.67 -11.26 20.60
CA TYR A 129 -6.99 -10.14 21.49
C TYR A 129 -7.29 -10.49 22.95
N PHE A 130 -7.42 -11.76 23.34
CA PHE A 130 -7.44 -12.10 24.76
C PHE A 130 -6.11 -11.68 25.40
N GLU A 131 -6.19 -11.05 26.57
CA GLU A 131 -5.03 -10.50 27.31
C GLU A 131 -4.29 -9.35 26.56
N SER A 132 -4.93 -8.72 25.56
CA SER A 132 -4.42 -7.54 24.86
C SER A 132 -5.19 -6.29 25.26
N ASP A 133 -4.52 -5.14 25.21
CA ASP A 133 -5.15 -3.84 25.49
C ASP A 133 -5.78 -3.21 24.21
N ILE A 134 -5.50 -3.75 23.02
CA ILE A 134 -6.05 -3.22 21.76
C ILE A 134 -7.58 -3.10 21.79
N PRO A 135 -8.37 -4.11 22.26
CA PRO A 135 -9.83 -3.97 22.32
C PRO A 135 -10.33 -2.90 23.29
N LYS A 136 -9.50 -2.50 24.28
CA LYS A 136 -9.85 -1.41 25.20
C LYS A 136 -9.72 -0.05 24.50
N ALA A 137 -8.76 0.08 23.61
CA ALA A 137 -8.50 1.30 22.83
C ALA A 137 -9.36 1.38 21.56
N ASN A 138 -9.78 0.24 21.00
CA ASN A 138 -10.52 0.16 19.74
C ASN A 138 -11.93 -0.41 19.96
N PRO A 139 -12.98 0.45 20.02
CA PRO A 139 -14.36 0.03 20.27
C PRO A 139 -14.97 -0.80 19.14
N ASN A 140 -14.32 -0.87 17.96
CA ASN A 140 -14.77 -1.69 16.85
C ASN A 140 -14.45 -3.19 17.03
N ILE A 141 -13.56 -3.53 17.97
CA ILE A 141 -13.26 -4.92 18.34
C ILE A 141 -14.23 -5.33 19.46
N LYS A 142 -15.19 -6.20 19.15
CA LYS A 142 -16.28 -6.55 20.06
C LYS A 142 -16.17 -7.98 20.53
N ARG A 143 -16.53 -8.23 21.81
CA ARG A 143 -16.75 -9.59 22.31
C ARG A 143 -18.09 -10.11 21.84
N ILE A 144 -18.12 -11.36 21.41
CA ILE A 144 -19.30 -12.10 21.03
C ILE A 144 -19.22 -13.53 21.58
N VAL A 145 -20.36 -14.21 21.64
CA VAL A 145 -20.44 -15.62 22.03
C VAL A 145 -20.68 -16.47 20.77
N SER A 146 -19.87 -17.49 20.61
CA SER A 146 -20.01 -18.46 19.53
C SER A 146 -21.33 -19.24 19.65
N PRO A 147 -22.19 -19.28 18.65
CA PRO A 147 -23.43 -20.03 18.67
C PRO A 147 -23.24 -21.55 18.60
N TYR A 148 -22.02 -22.01 18.35
CA TYR A 148 -21.72 -23.44 18.16
C TYR A 148 -21.23 -24.12 19.42
N ASP A 149 -20.38 -23.44 20.19
CA ASP A 149 -19.73 -24.03 21.37
C ASP A 149 -19.86 -23.17 22.64
N GLY A 150 -20.52 -22.01 22.54
CA GLY A 150 -20.69 -21.09 23.67
C GLY A 150 -19.42 -20.36 24.09
N ALA A 151 -18.30 -20.51 23.37
CA ALA A 151 -17.05 -19.86 23.69
C ALA A 151 -17.12 -18.35 23.42
N GLU A 152 -16.54 -17.55 24.31
CA GLU A 152 -16.29 -16.14 24.00
C GLU A 152 -15.20 -16.01 22.94
N VAL A 153 -15.41 -15.14 21.97
CA VAL A 153 -14.45 -14.75 20.94
C VAL A 153 -14.55 -13.26 20.69
N TYR A 154 -13.56 -12.69 20.01
CA TYR A 154 -13.68 -11.34 19.48
C TYR A 154 -14.22 -11.35 18.05
N ALA A 155 -14.80 -10.23 17.64
CA ALA A 155 -15.25 -9.97 16.28
C ALA A 155 -14.68 -8.65 15.80
N VAL A 156 -14.24 -8.62 14.54
CA VAL A 156 -13.80 -7.40 13.85
C VAL A 156 -14.73 -7.11 12.67
N PRO A 157 -15.08 -5.84 12.40
CA PRO A 157 -15.92 -5.47 11.27
C PRO A 157 -15.18 -5.65 9.94
N PRO A 158 -15.89 -5.80 8.81
CA PRO A 158 -15.25 -5.81 7.50
C PRO A 158 -14.54 -4.49 7.22
N LEU A 159 -13.42 -4.55 6.50
CA LEU A 159 -12.80 -3.39 5.86
C LEU A 159 -13.06 -3.49 4.36
N LYS A 160 -13.81 -2.53 3.85
CA LYS A 160 -14.12 -2.39 2.42
C LYS A 160 -13.57 -1.05 1.97
N PRO A 161 -12.36 -1.01 1.40
CA PRO A 161 -11.83 0.22 0.84
C PRO A 161 -12.69 0.72 -0.32
N ASP A 162 -12.84 2.03 -0.45
CA ASP A 162 -13.41 2.63 -1.66
C ASP A 162 -12.47 2.39 -2.84
N VAL A 163 -11.14 2.44 -2.59
CA VAL A 163 -10.11 2.15 -3.59
C VAL A 163 -9.00 1.31 -2.98
N THR A 164 -8.63 0.23 -3.66
CA THR A 164 -7.36 -0.47 -3.41
C THR A 164 -6.41 -0.23 -4.58
N ILE A 165 -5.19 0.19 -4.26
CA ILE A 165 -4.09 0.30 -5.22
C ILE A 165 -3.09 -0.81 -4.88
N ALA A 166 -2.91 -1.73 -5.80
CA ALA A 166 -2.00 -2.86 -5.65
C ALA A 166 -0.89 -2.78 -6.70
N HIS A 167 0.37 -2.90 -6.24
CA HIS A 167 1.48 -3.06 -7.16
C HIS A 167 1.72 -4.54 -7.44
N ALA A 168 1.98 -4.86 -8.70
CA ALA A 168 2.27 -6.20 -9.18
C ALA A 168 3.56 -6.22 -10.00
N GLN A 169 4.20 -7.36 -10.12
CA GLN A 169 5.36 -7.47 -11.00
C GLN A 169 4.95 -7.34 -12.47
N ARG A 170 3.82 -7.92 -12.86
CA ARG A 170 3.31 -7.79 -14.23
C ARG A 170 1.79 -7.90 -14.27
N ALA A 171 1.18 -7.30 -15.29
CA ALA A 171 -0.24 -7.43 -15.58
C ALA A 171 -0.46 -7.51 -17.09
N ASP A 172 -1.62 -8.03 -17.52
CA ASP A 172 -2.07 -7.89 -18.90
C ASP A 172 -2.98 -6.65 -19.06
N THR A 173 -3.30 -6.31 -20.30
CA THR A 173 -4.15 -5.14 -20.62
C THR A 173 -5.58 -5.27 -20.09
N SER A 174 -6.03 -6.47 -19.73
CA SER A 174 -7.34 -6.74 -19.12
C SER A 174 -7.33 -6.61 -17.60
N GLY A 175 -6.14 -6.49 -16.97
CA GLY A 175 -5.97 -6.31 -15.54
C GLY A 175 -5.72 -7.59 -14.75
N ASN A 176 -5.42 -8.72 -15.41
CA ASN A 176 -4.96 -9.90 -14.69
C ASN A 176 -3.53 -9.65 -14.19
N ALA A 177 -3.36 -9.53 -12.88
CA ALA A 177 -2.10 -9.15 -12.26
C ALA A 177 -1.44 -10.33 -11.54
N GLN A 178 -0.16 -10.52 -11.82
CA GLN A 178 0.66 -11.57 -11.23
C GLN A 178 1.58 -11.02 -10.15
N ILE A 179 1.53 -11.66 -8.99
CA ILE A 179 2.32 -11.31 -7.82
C ILE A 179 3.06 -12.57 -7.32
N TRP A 180 4.35 -12.44 -7.05
CA TRP A 180 5.17 -13.48 -6.43
C TRP A 180 6.18 -12.89 -5.45
N GLY A 181 6.80 -13.75 -4.66
CA GLY A 181 7.71 -13.35 -3.59
C GLY A 181 7.01 -13.18 -2.25
N LEU A 182 7.36 -12.14 -1.53
CA LEU A 182 6.76 -11.86 -0.22
C LEU A 182 5.37 -11.25 -0.40
N LEU A 183 4.34 -12.01 -0.02
CA LEU A 183 2.95 -11.58 -0.12
C LEU A 183 2.48 -10.93 1.19
N GLY A 184 1.68 -9.86 1.06
CA GLY A 184 0.90 -9.25 2.12
C GLY A 184 -0.59 -9.50 1.90
N CYS A 185 -1.42 -8.47 2.13
CA CYS A 185 -2.89 -8.52 1.97
C CYS A 185 -3.38 -7.93 0.64
N GLN A 186 -2.52 -7.79 -0.38
CA GLN A 186 -2.88 -7.13 -1.64
C GLN A 186 -4.11 -7.78 -2.29
N LYS A 187 -4.15 -9.12 -2.29
CA LYS A 187 -5.26 -9.88 -2.84
C LYS A 187 -6.56 -9.60 -2.09
N GLU A 188 -6.55 -9.77 -0.77
CA GLU A 188 -7.72 -9.59 0.07
C GLU A 188 -8.23 -8.15 0.03
N ALA A 189 -7.32 -7.16 0.01
CA ALA A 189 -7.67 -5.76 -0.12
C ALA A 189 -8.28 -5.43 -1.48
N ALA A 190 -7.75 -6.00 -2.58
CA ALA A 190 -8.33 -5.82 -3.91
C ALA A 190 -9.73 -6.42 -4.01
N PHE A 191 -9.95 -7.63 -3.50
CA PHE A 191 -11.28 -8.26 -3.49
C PHE A 191 -12.28 -7.58 -2.55
N ALA A 192 -11.81 -6.82 -1.56
CA ALA A 192 -12.66 -6.10 -0.63
C ALA A 192 -13.06 -4.70 -1.11
N ALA A 193 -12.38 -4.17 -2.12
CA ALA A 193 -12.55 -2.79 -2.58
C ALA A 193 -13.70 -2.64 -3.59
N ASP A 194 -14.24 -1.43 -3.66
CA ASP A 194 -15.21 -1.05 -4.69
C ASP A 194 -14.53 -0.73 -6.03
N ARG A 195 -13.29 -0.21 -6.00
CA ARG A 195 -12.48 0.15 -7.19
C ARG A 195 -11.05 -0.34 -6.98
N VAL A 196 -10.45 -0.88 -8.03
CA VAL A 196 -9.09 -1.46 -7.98
C VAL A 196 -8.21 -0.87 -9.07
N ILE A 197 -7.09 -0.28 -8.67
CA ILE A 197 -6.02 0.15 -9.56
C ILE A 197 -4.87 -0.84 -9.41
N VAL A 198 -4.48 -1.47 -10.51
CA VAL A 198 -3.26 -2.26 -10.60
C VAL A 198 -2.16 -1.40 -11.20
N VAL A 199 -1.08 -1.23 -10.45
CA VAL A 199 0.17 -0.65 -10.96
C VAL A 199 1.16 -1.79 -11.13
N CYS A 200 1.91 -1.85 -12.23
CA CYS A 200 2.83 -2.95 -12.47
C CYS A 200 4.17 -2.47 -13.05
N GLU A 201 5.19 -3.30 -12.89
CA GLU A 201 6.51 -3.06 -13.47
C GLU A 201 6.53 -3.29 -14.99
N GLU A 202 5.62 -4.16 -15.48
CA GLU A 202 5.60 -4.57 -16.89
C GLU A 202 4.18 -5.00 -17.32
N ILE A 203 3.71 -4.47 -18.44
CA ILE A 203 2.53 -4.98 -19.12
C ILE A 203 2.96 -6.09 -20.08
N VAL A 204 2.35 -7.25 -19.94
CA VAL A 204 2.63 -8.44 -20.75
C VAL A 204 1.40 -8.87 -21.55
N ASP A 205 1.60 -9.75 -22.54
CA ASP A 205 0.50 -10.36 -23.27
C ASP A 205 -0.31 -11.35 -22.40
N GLU A 206 -1.57 -11.56 -22.79
CA GLU A 206 -2.48 -12.48 -22.07
C GLU A 206 -1.92 -13.92 -21.99
N GLN A 207 -1.18 -14.37 -23.02
CA GLN A 207 -0.61 -15.72 -23.03
C GLN A 207 0.44 -15.91 -21.94
N THR A 208 1.26 -14.88 -21.70
CA THR A 208 2.23 -14.89 -20.60
C THR A 208 1.55 -15.08 -19.24
N ILE A 209 0.37 -14.46 -19.03
CA ILE A 209 -0.42 -14.66 -17.81
C ILE A 209 -0.99 -16.10 -17.76
N ARG A 210 -1.51 -16.59 -18.88
CA ARG A 210 -2.12 -17.93 -18.97
C ARG A 210 -1.11 -19.07 -18.80
N ASP A 211 0.14 -18.84 -19.17
CA ASP A 211 1.21 -19.86 -19.04
C ASP A 211 1.60 -20.12 -17.57
N ASP A 212 1.35 -19.17 -16.68
CA ASP A 212 1.61 -19.31 -15.23
C ASP A 212 0.43 -18.78 -14.39
N PRO A 213 -0.76 -19.39 -14.47
CA PRO A 213 -1.97 -18.87 -13.85
C PRO A 213 -1.93 -18.85 -12.31
N ASN A 214 -1.06 -19.66 -11.70
CA ASN A 214 -0.94 -19.74 -10.24
C ASN A 214 -0.38 -18.47 -9.60
N ARG A 215 0.27 -17.60 -10.37
CA ARG A 215 0.77 -16.29 -9.91
C ARG A 215 -0.27 -15.19 -10.02
N THR A 216 -1.38 -15.42 -10.73
CA THR A 216 -2.44 -14.42 -10.87
C THR A 216 -3.16 -14.23 -9.55
N ALA A 217 -2.74 -13.22 -8.79
CA ALA A 217 -3.29 -12.89 -7.48
C ALA A 217 -4.56 -12.04 -7.58
N ILE A 218 -4.61 -11.15 -8.58
CA ILE A 218 -5.73 -10.23 -8.82
C ILE A 218 -6.25 -10.49 -10.23
N PRO A 219 -7.49 -11.01 -10.39
CA PRO A 219 -8.07 -11.24 -11.70
C PRO A 219 -8.58 -9.92 -12.30
N GLY A 220 -8.44 -9.77 -13.60
CA GLY A 220 -8.88 -8.57 -14.32
C GLY A 220 -10.35 -8.21 -14.12
N LEU A 221 -11.19 -9.19 -13.79
CA LEU A 221 -12.63 -8.97 -13.56
C LEU A 221 -12.92 -7.88 -12.50
N ILE A 222 -12.06 -7.73 -11.49
CA ILE A 222 -12.24 -6.77 -10.39
C ILE A 222 -11.38 -5.52 -10.54
N VAL A 223 -10.60 -5.39 -11.61
CA VAL A 223 -9.68 -4.27 -11.85
C VAL A 223 -10.36 -3.20 -12.70
N ASP A 224 -10.24 -1.94 -12.31
CA ASP A 224 -10.79 -0.79 -13.04
C ASP A 224 -9.73 -0.13 -13.92
N ALA A 225 -8.47 -0.05 -13.46
CA ALA A 225 -7.37 0.54 -14.21
C ALA A 225 -6.08 -0.27 -14.07
N VAL A 226 -5.30 -0.32 -15.15
CA VAL A 226 -3.95 -0.90 -15.21
C VAL A 226 -2.97 0.18 -15.60
N VAL A 227 -1.88 0.28 -14.86
CA VAL A 227 -0.86 1.32 -15.09
C VAL A 227 0.52 0.65 -15.08
N GLU A 228 1.32 0.90 -16.11
CA GLU A 228 2.73 0.49 -16.13
C GLU A 228 3.59 1.61 -15.55
N GLU A 229 4.21 1.33 -14.40
CA GLU A 229 5.12 2.27 -13.71
C GLU A 229 6.36 1.51 -13.23
N PRO A 230 7.38 1.38 -14.08
CA PRO A 230 8.66 0.79 -13.68
C PRO A 230 9.26 1.51 -12.48
N PHE A 231 9.80 0.73 -11.54
CA PHE A 231 10.29 1.23 -10.23
C PHE A 231 9.20 1.86 -9.35
N GLY A 232 7.93 1.62 -9.63
CA GLY A 232 6.80 2.21 -8.89
C GLY A 232 6.74 1.87 -7.41
N CYS A 233 7.48 0.84 -6.97
CA CYS A 233 7.61 0.48 -5.55
C CYS A 233 8.76 1.17 -4.83
N HIS A 234 9.72 1.78 -5.54
CA HIS A 234 10.91 2.35 -4.90
C HIS A 234 10.53 3.35 -3.78
N PRO A 235 11.16 3.25 -2.59
CA PRO A 235 12.33 2.47 -2.16
C PRO A 235 12.05 1.03 -1.71
N SER A 236 10.82 0.57 -1.73
CA SER A 236 10.50 -0.86 -1.59
C SER A 236 11.07 -1.63 -2.78
N PHE A 237 10.89 -2.93 -2.82
CA PHE A 237 11.41 -3.75 -3.91
C PHE A 237 10.31 -4.48 -4.67
N ALA A 238 10.60 -4.82 -5.92
CA ALA A 238 9.80 -5.73 -6.74
C ALA A 238 10.65 -6.95 -7.07
N GLN A 239 10.38 -8.08 -6.42
CA GLN A 239 11.22 -9.28 -6.56
C GLN A 239 11.36 -9.71 -8.02
N GLY A 240 12.61 -9.83 -8.46
CA GLY A 240 12.94 -10.17 -9.83
C GLY A 240 13.12 -8.97 -10.76
N TYR A 241 12.82 -7.77 -10.31
CA TYR A 241 13.00 -6.51 -11.05
C TYR A 241 14.07 -5.64 -10.43
N TYR A 242 13.97 -5.34 -9.15
CA TYR A 242 14.96 -4.54 -8.40
C TYR A 242 14.90 -4.83 -6.90
N ASP A 243 16.00 -4.56 -6.25
CA ASP A 243 16.22 -4.74 -4.83
C ASP A 243 15.74 -3.54 -4.02
N ARG A 244 15.64 -3.72 -2.71
CA ARG A 244 15.21 -2.69 -1.77
C ARG A 244 16.31 -1.64 -1.57
N ASP A 245 15.94 -0.37 -1.64
CA ASP A 245 16.85 0.73 -1.28
C ASP A 245 16.82 1.04 0.22
N ASN A 246 17.65 0.35 0.97
CA ASN A 246 17.77 0.61 2.40
C ASN A 246 18.34 1.98 2.74
N ARG A 247 19.15 2.58 1.87
CA ARG A 247 19.72 3.92 2.11
C ARG A 247 18.63 4.98 2.14
N PHE A 248 17.62 4.85 1.29
CA PHE A 248 16.46 5.73 1.32
C PHE A 248 15.74 5.64 2.67
N TYR A 249 15.46 4.43 3.14
CA TYR A 249 14.80 4.22 4.45
C TYR A 249 15.63 4.76 5.62
N LEU A 250 16.95 4.55 5.62
CA LEU A 250 17.86 5.08 6.65
C LEU A 250 17.91 6.61 6.66
N ASN A 251 17.85 7.24 5.50
CA ASN A 251 17.92 8.69 5.34
C ASN A 251 16.58 9.39 5.59
N TRP A 252 15.47 8.66 5.75
CA TRP A 252 14.15 9.25 5.91
C TRP A 252 13.93 9.92 7.28
N GLU A 253 14.46 9.35 8.35
CA GLU A 253 14.19 9.86 9.71
C GLU A 253 14.53 11.35 9.90
N PRO A 254 15.73 11.85 9.52
CA PRO A 254 16.05 13.27 9.65
C PRO A 254 15.12 14.17 8.82
N ILE A 255 14.67 13.72 7.65
CA ILE A 255 13.72 14.44 6.79
C ILE A 255 12.37 14.53 7.48
N SER A 256 11.82 13.40 7.92
CA SER A 256 10.51 13.34 8.57
C SER A 256 10.47 14.07 9.91
N LYS A 257 11.60 14.15 10.63
CA LYS A 257 11.69 14.77 11.95
C LYS A 257 11.52 16.28 11.91
N ASP A 258 12.02 16.94 10.90
CA ASP A 258 11.91 18.39 10.70
C ASP A 258 10.79 18.69 9.70
N PRO A 259 9.69 19.40 10.10
CA PRO A 259 8.63 19.78 9.18
C PRO A 259 9.12 20.55 7.95
N ALA A 260 10.07 21.48 8.13
CA ALA A 260 10.59 22.25 7.01
C ALA A 260 11.41 21.39 6.04
N ALA A 261 12.17 20.40 6.54
CA ALA A 261 12.89 19.44 5.70
C ALA A 261 11.90 18.53 4.94
N LEU A 262 10.81 18.10 5.60
CA LEU A 262 9.76 17.31 4.95
C LEU A 262 9.06 18.11 3.84
N ASP A 263 8.69 19.37 4.11
CA ASP A 263 8.06 20.24 3.11
C ASP A 263 8.98 20.48 1.90
N ALA A 264 10.28 20.71 2.16
CA ALA A 264 11.28 20.88 1.11
C ALA A 264 11.43 19.59 0.28
N TRP A 265 11.46 18.42 0.94
CA TRP A 265 11.53 17.14 0.27
C TRP A 265 10.29 16.87 -0.59
N LEU A 266 9.07 17.07 -0.03
CA LEU A 266 7.82 16.91 -0.77
C LEU A 266 7.75 17.85 -1.97
N LYS A 267 8.22 19.10 -1.80
CA LYS A 267 8.30 20.03 -2.92
C LYS A 267 9.21 19.51 -4.03
N GLU A 268 10.43 19.14 -3.68
CA GLU A 268 11.45 18.73 -4.64
C GLU A 268 11.17 17.40 -5.33
N TRP A 269 10.63 16.40 -4.58
CA TRP A 269 10.53 15.02 -5.03
C TRP A 269 9.10 14.61 -5.44
N VAL A 270 8.10 15.45 -5.15
CA VAL A 270 6.70 15.14 -5.49
C VAL A 270 6.05 16.28 -6.24
N TYR A 271 6.00 17.50 -5.69
CA TYR A 271 5.24 18.60 -6.29
C TYR A 271 5.90 19.24 -7.52
N ASP A 272 7.24 19.31 -7.56
CA ASP A 272 7.99 19.89 -8.68
C ASP A 272 8.16 18.88 -9.84
N LEU A 273 7.75 17.61 -9.66
CA LEU A 273 7.77 16.56 -10.67
C LEU A 273 6.37 16.37 -11.27
N GLY A 274 6.30 16.22 -12.60
CA GLY A 274 5.02 16.04 -13.30
C GLY A 274 4.50 14.60 -13.25
N SER A 275 5.40 13.63 -13.04
CA SER A 275 5.07 12.20 -13.12
C SER A 275 6.03 11.35 -12.28
N HIS A 276 5.76 10.04 -12.20
CA HIS A 276 6.72 9.08 -11.65
C HIS A 276 7.94 8.91 -12.58
N ALA A 277 7.77 9.06 -13.88
CA ALA A 277 8.89 9.00 -14.82
C ALA A 277 9.95 10.09 -14.52
N ASP A 278 9.52 11.32 -14.17
CA ASP A 278 10.45 12.39 -13.77
C ASP A 278 11.20 12.04 -12.48
N TYR A 279 10.54 11.33 -11.54
CA TYR A 279 11.19 10.82 -10.34
C TYR A 279 12.28 9.78 -10.68
N VAL A 280 11.98 8.87 -11.60
CA VAL A 280 12.96 7.87 -12.07
C VAL A 280 14.12 8.56 -12.79
N GLU A 281 13.87 9.49 -13.68
CA GLU A 281 14.88 10.25 -14.42
C GLU A 281 15.82 11.02 -13.47
N LYS A 282 15.25 11.60 -12.39
CA LYS A 282 16.02 12.40 -11.42
C LYS A 282 17.10 11.61 -10.68
N PHE A 283 16.91 10.31 -10.46
CA PHE A 283 17.95 9.44 -9.88
C PHE A 283 19.04 9.07 -10.90
N GLY A 284 18.67 8.91 -12.17
CA GLY A 284 19.57 8.54 -13.26
C GLY A 284 19.89 7.04 -13.35
N ASP A 285 20.32 6.61 -14.53
CA ASP A 285 20.47 5.18 -14.89
C ASP A 285 21.42 4.41 -13.95
N ALA A 286 22.54 5.01 -13.58
CA ALA A 286 23.53 4.34 -12.72
C ALA A 286 22.98 3.97 -11.34
N TYR A 287 22.03 4.76 -10.81
CA TYR A 287 21.36 4.46 -9.56
C TYR A 287 20.45 3.22 -9.71
N TRP A 288 19.65 3.20 -10.75
CA TRP A 288 18.74 2.09 -11.01
C TRP A 288 19.47 0.81 -11.38
N ASP A 289 20.55 0.89 -12.14
CA ASP A 289 21.37 -0.28 -12.50
C ASP A 289 21.96 -0.95 -11.25
N ALA A 290 22.31 -0.15 -10.23
CA ALA A 290 22.79 -0.69 -8.96
C ALA A 290 21.71 -1.44 -8.15
N LEU A 291 20.43 -1.14 -8.40
CA LEU A 291 19.30 -1.80 -7.73
C LEU A 291 18.69 -2.95 -8.54
N ARG A 292 18.95 -3.05 -9.86
CA ARG A 292 18.33 -4.07 -10.72
C ARG A 292 18.72 -5.49 -10.26
N ALA A 293 17.70 -6.34 -10.11
CA ALA A 293 17.91 -7.75 -9.83
C ALA A 293 18.47 -8.49 -11.05
N GLY A 294 19.39 -9.43 -10.83
CA GLY A 294 20.00 -10.23 -11.89
C GLY A 294 19.07 -11.26 -12.53
N GLU A 295 18.06 -11.75 -11.77
CA GLU A 295 17.08 -12.74 -12.23
C GLU A 295 15.65 -12.27 -11.92
N ARG A 296 14.75 -12.32 -12.93
CA ARG A 296 13.39 -11.77 -12.81
C ARG A 296 12.40 -12.66 -12.06
N LEU A 297 12.40 -13.97 -12.27
CA LEU A 297 11.29 -14.80 -11.84
C LEU A 297 11.50 -15.52 -10.51
N SER A 298 12.71 -15.88 -10.17
CA SER A 298 13.02 -16.70 -8.99
C SER A 298 14.34 -16.33 -8.32
N GLY A 299 14.84 -15.15 -8.59
CA GLY A 299 16.07 -14.64 -8.00
C GLY A 299 15.99 -14.60 -6.46
N ARG A 300 17.14 -14.78 -5.82
CA ARG A 300 17.26 -14.60 -4.38
C ARG A 300 16.89 -13.18 -4.01
N VAL A 301 16.03 -13.03 -3.00
CA VAL A 301 15.71 -11.70 -2.49
C VAL A 301 16.95 -11.09 -1.83
N ASN A 302 17.29 -9.88 -2.23
CA ASN A 302 18.26 -9.05 -1.54
C ASN A 302 17.50 -7.97 -0.76
N TYR A 303 17.58 -8.04 0.56
CA TYR A 303 16.96 -7.05 1.46
C TYR A 303 17.83 -5.79 1.66
N GLY A 304 18.94 -5.70 0.94
CA GLY A 304 19.90 -4.62 1.04
C GLY A 304 20.82 -4.72 2.26
N GLU A 305 21.73 -3.78 2.33
CA GLU A 305 22.69 -3.65 3.43
C GLU A 305 22.26 -2.49 4.34
N TYR A 306 22.52 -2.62 5.64
CA TYR A 306 22.16 -1.63 6.66
C TYR A 306 23.35 -0.80 7.18
N GLY A 307 24.54 -1.04 6.66
CA GLY A 307 25.75 -0.34 7.12
C GLY A 307 26.84 -0.28 6.09
#